data_186282f355799351c3884fdd54c0cf4a
#
_entry.id   186282f355799351c3884fdd54c0cf4a
#
_cell.length_a   1.000
_cell.length_b   1.000
_cell.length_c   1.000
_cell.angle_alpha   90.00
_cell.angle_beta   90.00
_cell.angle_gamma   90.00
#
_symmetry.space_group_name_H-M   'P 1'
#
loop_
_entity.id
_entity.type
_entity.pdbx_description
1 polymer ?
#
loop_
_entity_poly.entity_id
_entity_poly.type
_entity_poly.pdbx_seq_one_letter_code
_entity_poly.pdbx_strand_id
1 'polypeptide(L)'
;MPVKWTIIWIFVLSTMFVHFRGRVRLRPFRQITDHSTFLAPVNVLLYGASTVPNVPYLDAKDFPEMQIFDDNWEKIREEGLKLAELGQIKASETYNDVGFNSFFRTGWKRFYLKWYDTAHPSAEELCPVTCGLLKQVPNVK
;
A
#
# COMPACT_ATOMS: atom_id res chain seq x y z
N MET A 1 0.99 -22.89 -32.54
CA MET A 1 1.38 -23.51 -31.25
C MET A 1 0.13 -23.87 -30.51
N PRO A 2 -0.05 -25.05 -29.90
CA PRO A 2 -1.23 -25.34 -29.14
C PRO A 2 -1.28 -24.43 -27.88
N VAL A 3 -2.45 -23.90 -27.60
CA VAL A 3 -2.72 -22.89 -26.50
C VAL A 3 -2.09 -23.30 -25.17
N LYS A 4 -2.06 -24.58 -24.83
CA LYS A 4 -1.43 -25.11 -23.61
C LYS A 4 0.06 -24.76 -23.49
N TRP A 5 0.81 -24.82 -24.57
CA TRP A 5 2.23 -24.48 -24.57
C TRP A 5 2.47 -22.98 -24.43
N THR A 6 1.61 -22.16 -25.02
CA THR A 6 1.66 -20.70 -24.86
C THR A 6 1.47 -20.30 -23.40
N ILE A 7 0.47 -20.89 -22.71
CA ILE A 7 0.22 -20.64 -21.29
C ILE A 7 1.44 -21.06 -20.44
N ILE A 8 2.01 -22.24 -20.69
CA ILE A 8 3.19 -22.72 -19.97
C ILE A 8 4.36 -21.75 -20.14
N TRP A 9 4.62 -21.30 -21.37
CA TRP A 9 5.71 -20.37 -21.64
C TRP A 9 5.49 -19.00 -20.99
N ILE A 10 4.28 -18.47 -21.01
CA ILE A 10 3.94 -17.23 -20.31
C ILE A 10 4.27 -17.38 -18.82
N PHE A 11 3.87 -18.49 -18.20
CA PHE A 11 4.12 -18.75 -16.79
C PHE A 11 5.62 -18.88 -16.47
N VAL A 12 6.37 -19.62 -17.27
CA VAL A 12 7.82 -19.78 -17.10
C VAL A 12 8.54 -18.43 -17.24
N LEU A 13 8.23 -17.68 -18.29
CA LEU A 13 8.84 -16.38 -18.55
C LEU A 13 8.48 -15.37 -17.44
N SER A 14 7.25 -15.39 -16.94
CA SER A 14 6.82 -14.56 -15.82
C SER A 14 7.58 -14.90 -14.53
N THR A 15 7.74 -16.18 -14.24
CA THR A 15 8.54 -16.65 -13.10
C THR A 15 9.97 -16.17 -13.17
N MET A 16 10.60 -16.33 -14.33
CA MET A 16 11.98 -15.87 -14.56
C MET A 16 12.08 -14.35 -14.43
N PHE A 17 11.17 -13.62 -15.06
CA PHE A 17 11.15 -12.16 -14.99
C PHE A 17 11.05 -11.64 -13.55
N VAL A 18 10.10 -12.16 -12.76
CA VAL A 18 9.94 -11.75 -11.36
C VAL A 18 11.15 -12.13 -10.53
N HIS A 19 11.71 -13.32 -10.73
CA HIS A 19 12.89 -13.78 -9.99
C HIS A 19 14.12 -12.90 -10.24
N PHE A 20 14.37 -12.49 -11.47
CA PHE A 20 15.56 -11.69 -11.81
C PHE A 20 15.36 -10.19 -11.56
N ARG A 21 14.13 -9.68 -11.67
CA ARG A 21 13.82 -8.27 -11.38
C ARG A 21 13.75 -7.97 -9.90
N GLY A 22 13.30 -8.90 -9.07
CA GLY A 22 13.10 -8.70 -7.65
C GLY A 22 14.40 -8.50 -6.87
N ARG A 23 14.40 -7.59 -5.88
CA ARG A 23 15.50 -7.48 -4.90
C ARG A 23 15.52 -8.68 -3.95
N VAL A 24 14.36 -9.24 -3.65
CA VAL A 24 14.20 -10.44 -2.82
C VAL A 24 14.01 -11.64 -3.73
N ARG A 25 14.96 -12.58 -3.70
CA ARG A 25 14.90 -13.81 -4.47
C ARG A 25 14.34 -14.93 -3.59
N LEU A 26 13.19 -15.42 -3.96
CA LEU A 26 12.58 -16.56 -3.30
C LEU A 26 13.24 -17.88 -3.75
N ARG A 27 13.13 -18.93 -2.94
CA ARG A 27 13.51 -20.27 -3.37
C ARG A 27 12.65 -20.70 -4.57
N PRO A 28 13.17 -21.49 -5.53
CA PRO A 28 12.48 -21.79 -6.78
C PRO A 28 11.03 -22.26 -6.60
N PHE A 29 10.79 -23.24 -5.72
CA PHE A 29 9.43 -23.72 -5.45
C PHE A 29 8.49 -22.63 -4.89
N ARG A 30 9.00 -21.78 -4.01
CA ARG A 30 8.22 -20.68 -3.45
C ARG A 30 7.97 -19.59 -4.50
N GLN A 31 8.92 -19.37 -5.39
CA GLN A 31 8.77 -18.41 -6.48
C GLN A 31 7.64 -18.84 -7.44
N ILE A 32 7.55 -20.11 -7.79
CA ILE A 32 6.50 -20.64 -8.69
C ILE A 32 5.11 -20.46 -8.10
N THR A 33 4.97 -20.61 -6.77
CA THR A 33 3.68 -20.52 -6.07
C THR A 33 3.37 -19.13 -5.52
N ASP A 34 4.28 -18.17 -5.70
CA ASP A 34 4.09 -16.82 -5.23
C ASP A 34 3.12 -16.05 -6.12
N HIS A 35 2.25 -15.26 -5.50
CA HIS A 35 1.26 -14.43 -6.20
C HIS A 35 1.90 -13.46 -7.20
N SER A 36 3.11 -12.98 -6.93
CA SER A 36 3.84 -12.08 -7.84
C SER A 36 4.13 -12.73 -9.18
N THR A 37 4.37 -14.05 -9.21
CA THR A 37 4.57 -14.81 -10.44
C THR A 37 3.29 -14.89 -11.26
N PHE A 38 2.16 -15.19 -10.64
CA PHE A 38 0.86 -15.27 -11.33
C PHE A 38 0.40 -13.92 -11.86
N LEU A 39 0.66 -12.85 -11.13
CA LEU A 39 0.27 -11.51 -11.51
C LEU A 39 1.27 -10.83 -12.47
N ALA A 40 2.46 -11.40 -12.66
CA ALA A 40 3.50 -10.77 -13.48
C ALA A 40 3.05 -10.40 -14.90
N PRO A 41 2.34 -11.24 -15.67
CA PRO A 41 1.89 -10.87 -17.01
C PRO A 41 0.97 -9.64 -17.01
N VAL A 42 0.05 -9.58 -16.05
CA VAL A 42 -0.87 -8.45 -15.87
C VAL A 42 -0.12 -7.20 -15.41
N ASN A 43 0.76 -7.35 -14.43
CA ASN A 43 1.55 -6.24 -13.89
C ASN A 43 2.49 -5.63 -14.94
N VAL A 44 3.10 -6.44 -15.81
CA VAL A 44 3.94 -5.92 -16.91
C VAL A 44 3.14 -5.02 -17.85
N LEU A 45 1.90 -5.40 -18.18
CA LEU A 45 1.02 -4.58 -19.01
C LEU A 45 0.61 -3.29 -18.28
N LEU A 46 0.22 -3.39 -17.01
CA LEU A 46 -0.16 -2.24 -16.20
C LEU A 46 1.01 -1.24 -16.05
N TYR A 47 2.21 -1.74 -15.74
CA TYR A 47 3.39 -0.89 -15.62
C TYR A 47 3.81 -0.27 -16.95
N GLY A 48 3.63 -0.99 -18.06
CA GLY A 48 3.89 -0.47 -19.40
C GLY A 48 2.91 0.62 -19.84
N ALA A 49 1.67 0.56 -19.37
CA ALA A 49 0.63 1.54 -19.66
C ALA A 49 0.53 2.68 -18.61
N SER A 50 1.26 2.56 -17.50
CA SER A 50 1.22 3.54 -16.42
C SER A 50 1.95 4.82 -16.82
N THR A 51 1.35 5.96 -16.52
CA THR A 51 1.99 7.28 -16.60
C THR A 51 2.88 7.56 -15.39
N VAL A 52 2.72 6.79 -14.32
CA VAL A 52 3.53 6.92 -13.09
C VAL A 52 4.83 6.13 -13.27
N PRO A 53 6.00 6.73 -13.01
CA PRO A 53 7.29 6.05 -13.09
C PRO A 53 7.34 4.83 -12.18
N ASN A 54 7.89 3.72 -12.70
CA ASN A 54 8.06 2.49 -11.91
C ASN A 54 9.38 2.56 -11.11
N VAL A 55 9.39 3.41 -10.11
CA VAL A 55 10.51 3.65 -9.19
C VAL A 55 10.08 3.39 -7.75
N PRO A 56 11.01 3.02 -6.85
CA PRO A 56 10.67 2.74 -5.45
C PRO A 56 10.15 3.96 -4.68
N TYR A 57 10.59 5.15 -5.06
CA TYR A 57 10.21 6.42 -4.46
C TYR A 57 9.91 7.41 -5.59
N LEU A 58 8.77 8.05 -5.51
CA LEU A 58 8.39 9.14 -6.41
C LEU A 58 8.98 10.45 -5.88
N ASP A 59 9.25 11.41 -6.77
CA ASP A 59 9.70 12.73 -6.36
C ASP A 59 8.50 13.50 -5.77
N ALA A 60 8.68 14.10 -4.61
CA ALA A 60 7.64 14.91 -3.97
C ALA A 60 7.19 16.09 -4.86
N LYS A 61 8.05 16.55 -5.76
CA LYS A 61 7.71 17.60 -6.74
C LYS A 61 6.64 17.20 -7.74
N ASP A 62 6.48 15.90 -7.98
CA ASP A 62 5.43 15.37 -8.85
C ASP A 62 4.04 15.39 -8.18
N PHE A 63 3.98 15.71 -6.88
CA PHE A 63 2.77 15.73 -6.06
C PHE A 63 2.71 17.03 -5.23
N PRO A 64 2.57 18.20 -5.87
CA PRO A 64 2.58 19.48 -5.16
C PRO A 64 1.45 19.60 -4.13
N GLU A 65 0.34 18.88 -4.32
CA GLU A 65 -0.77 18.80 -3.36
C GLU A 65 -0.39 18.13 -2.03
N MET A 66 0.71 17.37 -2.00
CA MET A 66 1.21 16.74 -0.77
C MET A 66 2.05 17.67 0.08
N GLN A 67 2.47 18.82 -0.45
CA GLN A 67 3.27 19.81 0.29
C GLN A 67 2.60 20.26 1.58
N ILE A 68 1.27 20.30 1.60
CA ILE A 68 0.49 20.67 2.78
C ILE A 68 0.78 19.77 4.00
N PHE A 69 1.15 18.51 3.77
CA PHE A 69 1.52 17.59 4.85
C PHE A 69 2.93 17.87 5.35
N ASP A 70 3.85 18.19 4.44
CA ASP A 70 5.22 18.56 4.80
C ASP A 70 5.24 19.86 5.61
N ASP A 71 4.42 20.84 5.25
CA ASP A 71 4.31 22.11 5.96
C ASP A 71 3.66 21.98 7.36
N ASN A 72 2.93 20.89 7.59
CA ASN A 72 2.21 20.66 8.84
C ASN A 72 2.64 19.37 9.57
N TRP A 73 3.78 18.77 9.20
CA TRP A 73 4.22 17.47 9.71
C TRP A 73 4.34 17.43 11.24
N GLU A 74 4.74 18.54 11.88
CA GLU A 74 4.86 18.63 13.35
C GLU A 74 3.51 18.45 14.04
N LYS A 75 2.46 19.10 13.54
CA LYS A 75 1.09 18.97 14.07
C LYS A 75 0.55 17.57 13.86
N ILE A 76 0.80 16.99 12.67
CA ILE A 76 0.42 15.60 12.36
C ILE A 76 1.14 14.63 13.31
N ARG A 77 2.42 14.86 13.55
CA ARG A 77 3.21 14.07 14.50
C ARG A 77 2.66 14.17 15.93
N GLU A 78 2.30 15.35 16.40
CA GLU A 78 1.71 15.56 17.73
C GLU A 78 0.40 14.77 17.88
N GLU A 79 -0.49 14.83 16.90
CA GLU A 79 -1.73 14.03 16.89
C GLU A 79 -1.42 12.53 16.92
N GLY A 80 -0.45 12.07 16.12
CA GLY A 80 -0.03 10.68 16.10
C GLY A 80 0.57 10.19 17.43
N LEU A 81 1.38 11.01 18.10
CA LEU A 81 1.94 10.68 19.41
C LEU A 81 0.82 10.62 20.48
N LYS A 82 -0.11 11.56 20.46
CA LYS A 82 -1.27 11.56 21.35
C LYS A 82 -2.14 10.32 21.16
N LEU A 83 -2.36 9.87 19.91
CA LEU A 83 -3.06 8.62 19.63
C LEU A 83 -2.35 7.40 20.25
N ALA A 84 -1.02 7.38 20.17
CA ALA A 84 -0.22 6.31 20.72
C ALA A 84 -0.31 6.29 22.26
N GLU A 85 -0.21 7.45 22.92
CA GLU A 85 -0.35 7.61 24.37
C GLU A 85 -1.74 7.20 24.88
N LEU A 86 -2.79 7.55 24.13
CA LEU A 86 -4.17 7.17 24.43
C LEU A 86 -4.48 5.68 24.13
N GLY A 87 -3.52 4.93 23.59
CA GLY A 87 -3.73 3.53 23.22
C GLY A 87 -4.76 3.32 22.10
N GLN A 88 -5.02 4.35 21.30
CA GLN A 88 -6.01 4.29 20.21
C GLN A 88 -5.48 3.59 18.97
N ILE A 89 -4.17 3.45 18.85
CA ILE A 89 -3.54 2.67 17.76
C ILE A 89 -3.57 1.21 18.17
N LYS A 90 -4.58 0.47 17.70
CA LYS A 90 -4.88 -0.90 18.14
C LYS A 90 -4.52 -1.92 17.08
N ALA A 91 -4.03 -3.08 17.54
CA ALA A 91 -4.14 -4.30 16.74
C ALA A 91 -5.63 -4.69 16.67
N SER A 92 -6.11 -5.13 15.52
CA SER A 92 -7.50 -5.56 15.38
C SER A 92 -7.67 -6.92 16.06
N GLU A 93 -8.12 -6.92 17.31
CA GLU A 93 -8.48 -8.14 18.02
C GLU A 93 -9.94 -8.56 17.72
N THR A 94 -10.76 -7.63 17.25
CA THR A 94 -12.21 -7.82 17.11
C THR A 94 -12.74 -7.83 15.68
N TYR A 95 -11.95 -7.40 14.69
CA TYR A 95 -12.36 -7.38 13.30
C TYR A 95 -11.61 -8.45 12.51
N ASN A 96 -12.36 -9.37 11.91
CA ASN A 96 -11.83 -10.32 10.93
C ASN A 96 -11.57 -9.58 9.61
N ASP A 97 -10.51 -8.79 9.59
CA ASP A 97 -10.08 -8.08 8.40
C ASP A 97 -9.19 -8.99 7.57
N VAL A 98 -9.81 -9.68 6.63
CA VAL A 98 -9.18 -10.70 5.78
C VAL A 98 -7.93 -10.15 5.06
N GLY A 99 -7.93 -8.85 4.71
CA GLY A 99 -6.82 -8.21 4.01
C GLY A 99 -5.60 -7.93 4.88
N PHE A 100 -5.76 -7.78 6.20
CA PHE A 100 -4.71 -7.31 7.10
C PHE A 100 -4.33 -8.28 8.22
N ASN A 101 -4.96 -9.43 8.32
CA ASN A 101 -4.67 -10.42 9.38
C ASN A 101 -3.20 -10.84 9.45
N SER A 102 -2.51 -10.91 8.31
CA SER A 102 -1.07 -11.24 8.27
C SER A 102 -0.21 -10.14 8.88
N PHE A 103 -0.58 -8.88 8.72
CA PHE A 103 0.14 -7.74 9.27
C PHE A 103 0.01 -7.66 10.79
N PHE A 104 -1.16 -7.93 11.34
CA PHE A 104 -1.37 -7.95 12.79
C PHE A 104 -0.55 -9.01 13.50
N ARG A 105 -0.36 -10.18 12.88
CA ARG A 105 0.52 -11.24 13.42
C ARG A 105 1.97 -10.81 13.55
N THR A 106 2.40 -9.81 12.78
CA THR A 106 3.75 -9.23 12.83
C THR A 106 3.84 -7.97 13.69
N GLY A 107 2.79 -7.66 14.45
CA GLY A 107 2.78 -6.53 15.39
C GLY A 107 2.33 -5.19 14.80
N TRP A 108 1.82 -5.16 13.58
CA TRP A 108 1.26 -3.95 13.00
C TRP A 108 0.00 -3.52 13.74
N LYS A 109 -0.09 -2.22 13.96
CA LYS A 109 -1.26 -1.56 14.55
C LYS A 109 -1.74 -0.47 13.61
N ARG A 110 -3.01 -0.09 13.71
CA ARG A 110 -3.58 0.92 12.85
C ARG A 110 -4.57 1.81 13.58
N PHE A 111 -4.75 3.00 13.03
CA PHE A 111 -5.83 3.91 13.30
C PHE A 111 -6.34 4.45 11.97
N TYR A 112 -7.65 4.39 11.72
CA TYR A 112 -8.23 4.86 10.46
C TYR A 112 -8.57 6.33 10.55
N LEU A 113 -8.00 7.13 9.67
CA LEU A 113 -8.33 8.54 9.51
C LEU A 113 -9.56 8.73 8.61
N LYS A 114 -9.58 8.01 7.49
CA LYS A 114 -10.62 8.10 6.48
C LYS A 114 -10.88 6.71 5.90
N TRP A 115 -12.13 6.46 5.55
CA TRP A 115 -12.52 5.25 4.82
C TRP A 115 -13.33 5.68 3.60
N TYR A 116 -12.79 5.45 2.41
CA TYR A 116 -13.29 6.04 1.17
C TYR A 116 -13.41 7.57 1.30
N ASP A 117 -14.56 8.17 1.02
CA ASP A 117 -14.75 9.62 1.05
C ASP A 117 -15.18 10.18 2.42
N THR A 118 -15.33 9.32 3.43
CA THR A 118 -15.82 9.72 4.75
C THR A 118 -14.73 9.63 5.81
N ALA A 119 -14.46 10.73 6.52
CA ALA A 119 -13.60 10.71 7.68
C ALA A 119 -14.26 9.89 8.82
N HIS A 120 -13.44 9.14 9.54
CA HIS A 120 -13.95 8.37 10.68
C HIS A 120 -14.27 9.34 11.83
N PRO A 121 -15.44 9.24 12.50
CA PRO A 121 -15.80 10.18 13.58
C PRO A 121 -14.74 10.31 14.67
N SER A 122 -14.15 9.19 15.09
CA SER A 122 -13.06 9.19 16.07
C SER A 122 -11.79 9.85 15.54
N ALA A 123 -11.57 9.85 14.23
CA ALA A 123 -10.42 10.53 13.63
C ALA A 123 -10.63 12.06 13.57
N GLU A 124 -11.84 12.52 13.31
CA GLU A 124 -12.16 13.96 13.35
C GLU A 124 -12.02 14.54 14.76
N GLU A 125 -12.33 13.74 15.78
CA GLU A 125 -12.16 14.14 17.19
C GLU A 125 -10.70 14.13 17.64
N LEU A 126 -9.95 13.07 17.31
CA LEU A 126 -8.60 12.84 17.84
C LEU A 126 -7.48 13.40 16.93
N CYS A 127 -7.75 13.57 15.64
CA CYS A 127 -6.80 14.08 14.64
C CYS A 127 -7.44 15.15 13.74
N PRO A 128 -8.00 16.23 14.32
CA PRO A 128 -8.72 17.24 13.55
C PRO A 128 -7.84 17.93 12.50
N VAL A 129 -6.56 18.18 12.81
CA VAL A 129 -5.62 18.81 11.87
C VAL A 129 -5.37 17.88 10.69
N THR A 130 -4.98 16.64 10.94
CA THR A 130 -4.70 15.66 9.88
C THR A 130 -5.94 15.42 9.01
N CYS A 131 -7.13 15.28 9.61
CA CYS A 131 -8.38 15.13 8.86
C CYS A 131 -8.70 16.38 8.03
N GLY A 132 -8.44 17.56 8.56
CA GLY A 132 -8.62 18.82 7.86
C GLY A 132 -7.70 18.98 6.65
N LEU A 133 -6.46 18.52 6.76
CA LEU A 133 -5.49 18.50 5.66
C LEU A 133 -5.90 17.48 4.58
N LEU A 134 -6.32 16.28 4.98
CA LEU A 134 -6.80 15.25 4.05
C LEU A 134 -8.01 15.70 3.21
N LYS A 135 -8.87 16.56 3.77
CA LYS A 135 -10.01 17.12 3.02
C LYS A 135 -9.58 18.10 1.92
N GLN A 136 -8.39 18.66 2.00
CA GLN A 136 -7.86 19.63 1.03
C GLN A 136 -7.16 18.95 -0.15
N VAL A 137 -6.76 17.70 -0.01
CA VAL A 137 -6.10 16.95 -1.08
C VAL A 137 -7.15 16.30 -1.96
N PRO A 138 -7.17 16.60 -3.27
CA PRO A 138 -8.18 16.05 -4.18
C PRO A 138 -7.98 14.54 -4.37
N ASN A 139 -9.09 13.82 -4.55
CA ASN A 139 -9.11 12.37 -4.85
C ASN A 139 -8.50 11.44 -3.79
N VAL A 140 -8.25 11.90 -2.59
CA VAL A 140 -7.93 11.00 -1.47
C VAL A 140 -9.19 10.27 -1.03
N LYS A 141 -9.18 8.95 -1.21
CA LYS A 141 -10.29 8.06 -0.86
C LYS A 141 -9.96 7.20 0.36
#